data_eb548a91ccb3a91732479947c7e8a3e5
#
_entry.id   eb548a91ccb3a91732479947c7e8a3e5
#
_cell.length_a   1.000
_cell.length_b   1.000
_cell.length_c   1.000
_cell.angle_alpha   90.00
_cell.angle_beta   90.00
_cell.angle_gamma   90.00
#
_symmetry.space_group_name_H-M   'P 1'
#
loop_
_entity.id
_entity.type
_entity.pdbx_description
1 polymer ?
#
loop_
_entity_poly.entity_id
_entity_poly.type
_entity_poly.pdbx_seq_one_letter_code
_entity_poly.pdbx_strand_id
1 'polypeptide(L)'
;MLIKVGIIGATGYTGIELLRLLVPRQDIEISVVTSREKEGLSVQEYFPNMRGHLELDFAAPDTEALYACDVVFYATPHGVAMNSVPALLDKGVRVIDLSADFRIKDIALWEQWYKAKHSCPELAEKAVYGLPEVYRSLIAGAELVAVPGCYPTAIQLGFLPLLEQGFVVADRLIADAKSGVSGAGRKAVEDYLFCEANESIKAYGVTGHRHHPEICQELNFASDEEVKLTFIPHIAPMIRGILATLYAPVKPDLKITIEHLQSIFEERYVGEPFVEVLPCLLYTSPSPRD
;
A
#
# COMPACT_ATOMS: atom_id res chain seq x y z
N MET A 1 13.49 -8.58 -24.12
CA MET A 1 14.45 -8.22 -23.04
C MET A 1 13.68 -8.35 -21.74
N LEU A 2 14.22 -9.05 -20.74
CA LEU A 2 13.58 -9.15 -19.43
C LEU A 2 13.77 -7.84 -18.67
N ILE A 3 12.77 -7.45 -17.89
CA ILE A 3 12.87 -6.31 -16.97
C ILE A 3 13.66 -6.76 -15.74
N LYS A 4 14.80 -6.13 -15.50
CA LYS A 4 15.65 -6.41 -14.33
C LYS A 4 15.12 -5.71 -13.10
N VAL A 5 14.83 -6.50 -12.06
CA VAL A 5 14.21 -6.03 -10.84
C VAL A 5 15.14 -6.21 -9.65
N GLY A 6 15.30 -5.14 -8.87
CA GLY A 6 15.91 -5.15 -7.55
C GLY A 6 14.86 -5.02 -6.44
N ILE A 7 15.08 -5.68 -5.29
CA ILE A 7 14.21 -5.56 -4.12
C ILE A 7 15.04 -5.23 -2.88
N ILE A 8 14.85 -4.03 -2.34
CA ILE A 8 15.51 -3.59 -1.11
C ILE A 8 14.61 -3.92 0.10
N GLY A 9 15.17 -4.61 1.10
CA GLY A 9 14.42 -5.03 2.29
C GLY A 9 13.60 -6.31 2.09
N ALA A 10 14.08 -7.23 1.29
CA ALA A 10 13.36 -8.43 0.86
C ALA A 10 13.01 -9.42 1.99
N THR A 11 13.57 -9.29 3.20
CA THR A 11 13.32 -10.21 4.33
C THR A 11 12.03 -9.95 5.11
N GLY A 12 11.34 -8.83 4.87
CA GLY A 12 10.04 -8.51 5.45
C GLY A 12 8.88 -9.27 4.76
N TYR A 13 7.66 -9.18 5.34
CA TYR A 13 6.46 -9.78 4.71
C TYR A 13 6.18 -9.18 3.33
N THR A 14 6.33 -7.88 3.15
CA THR A 14 6.17 -7.24 1.83
C THR A 14 7.20 -7.76 0.83
N GLY A 15 8.45 -7.94 1.26
CA GLY A 15 9.51 -8.46 0.41
C GLY A 15 9.27 -9.88 -0.07
N ILE A 16 8.86 -10.80 0.82
CA ILE A 16 8.54 -12.18 0.39
C ILE A 16 7.30 -12.23 -0.52
N GLU A 17 6.31 -11.35 -0.31
CA GLU A 17 5.16 -11.27 -1.20
C GLU A 17 5.54 -10.73 -2.59
N LEU A 18 6.45 -9.75 -2.68
CA LEU A 18 7.02 -9.33 -3.96
C LEU A 18 7.72 -10.50 -4.67
N LEU A 19 8.57 -11.25 -3.97
CA LEU A 19 9.21 -12.44 -4.53
C LEU A 19 8.18 -13.44 -5.05
N ARG A 20 7.16 -13.76 -4.26
CA ARG A 20 6.09 -14.68 -4.63
C ARG A 20 5.33 -14.26 -5.89
N LEU A 21 5.11 -12.96 -6.06
CA LEU A 21 4.38 -12.41 -7.22
C LEU A 21 5.26 -12.26 -8.45
N LEU A 22 6.55 -11.94 -8.28
CA LEU A 22 7.44 -11.62 -9.39
C LEU A 22 8.17 -12.86 -9.96
N VAL A 23 8.54 -13.82 -9.11
CA VAL A 23 9.25 -15.04 -9.53
C VAL A 23 8.53 -15.83 -10.64
N PRO A 24 7.20 -16.01 -10.62
CA PRO A 24 6.49 -16.75 -11.69
C PRO A 24 6.41 -15.99 -13.02
N ARG A 25 6.76 -14.73 -13.08
CA ARG A 25 6.64 -13.90 -14.29
C ARG A 25 7.79 -14.20 -15.25
N GLN A 26 7.43 -14.38 -16.53
CA GLN A 26 8.38 -14.66 -17.61
C GLN A 26 8.99 -13.44 -18.26
N ASP A 27 8.47 -12.26 -17.98
CA ASP A 27 8.92 -10.96 -18.49
C ASP A 27 9.85 -10.22 -17.51
N ILE A 28 10.11 -10.80 -16.33
CA ILE A 28 10.90 -10.21 -15.25
C ILE A 28 12.07 -11.12 -14.89
N GLU A 29 13.22 -10.50 -14.59
CA GLU A 29 14.38 -11.12 -13.96
C GLU A 29 14.63 -10.45 -12.60
N ILE A 30 14.49 -11.18 -11.50
CA ILE A 30 14.91 -10.68 -10.19
C ILE A 30 16.44 -10.80 -10.13
N SER A 31 17.12 -9.66 -10.25
CA SER A 31 18.58 -9.62 -10.35
C SER A 31 19.25 -9.38 -9.00
N VAL A 32 18.60 -8.63 -8.10
CA VAL A 32 19.16 -8.24 -6.80
C VAL A 32 18.09 -8.29 -5.72
N VAL A 33 18.41 -8.93 -4.62
CA VAL A 33 17.61 -8.88 -3.38
C VAL A 33 18.52 -8.48 -2.23
N THR A 34 18.09 -7.54 -1.39
CA THR A 34 18.96 -7.05 -0.33
C THR A 34 18.38 -7.25 1.06
N SER A 35 19.28 -7.44 2.02
CA SER A 35 18.97 -7.44 3.45
C SER A 35 20.18 -6.99 4.24
N ARG A 36 19.96 -6.07 5.19
CA ARG A 36 21.03 -5.61 6.10
C ARG A 36 21.50 -6.72 7.05
N GLU A 37 20.56 -7.58 7.51
CA GLU A 37 20.84 -8.58 8.54
C GLU A 37 21.19 -9.96 7.96
N LYS A 38 20.90 -10.20 6.69
CA LYS A 38 21.02 -11.52 6.05
C LYS A 38 21.92 -11.50 4.82
N GLU A 39 22.82 -10.51 4.73
CA GLU A 39 23.83 -10.43 3.67
C GLU A 39 24.62 -11.74 3.57
N GLY A 40 24.79 -12.26 2.35
CA GLY A 40 25.47 -13.49 2.04
C GLY A 40 24.68 -14.79 2.32
N LEU A 41 23.49 -14.70 2.92
CA LEU A 41 22.61 -15.87 3.11
C LEU A 41 21.81 -16.13 1.83
N SER A 42 21.66 -17.39 1.46
CA SER A 42 20.82 -17.77 0.31
C SER A 42 19.34 -17.46 0.57
N VAL A 43 18.67 -16.90 -0.45
CA VAL A 43 17.22 -16.66 -0.42
C VAL A 43 16.44 -17.96 -0.21
N GLN A 44 16.89 -19.06 -0.81
CA GLN A 44 16.25 -20.37 -0.69
C GLN A 44 16.43 -21.00 0.71
N GLU A 45 17.51 -20.66 1.40
CA GLU A 45 17.73 -21.09 2.78
C GLU A 45 16.82 -20.30 3.74
N TYR A 46 16.71 -19.00 3.54
CA TYR A 46 15.89 -18.12 4.39
C TYR A 46 14.38 -18.26 4.11
N PHE A 47 14.02 -18.47 2.84
CA PHE A 47 12.66 -18.69 2.36
C PHE A 47 12.55 -20.03 1.64
N PRO A 48 12.29 -21.15 2.36
CA PRO A 48 12.26 -22.49 1.76
C PRO A 48 11.25 -22.66 0.62
N ASN A 49 10.20 -21.84 0.58
CA ASN A 49 9.22 -21.81 -0.52
C ASN A 49 9.77 -21.23 -1.83
N MET A 50 10.97 -20.63 -1.82
CA MET A 50 11.67 -20.15 -3.03
C MET A 50 12.61 -21.21 -3.62
N ARG A 51 12.75 -22.39 -3.04
CA ARG A 51 13.63 -23.44 -3.54
C ARG A 51 13.23 -23.87 -4.95
N GLY A 52 14.24 -23.91 -5.84
CA GLY A 52 14.05 -24.26 -7.25
C GLY A 52 13.40 -23.16 -8.10
N HIS A 53 13.15 -21.99 -7.53
CA HIS A 53 12.53 -20.84 -8.21
C HIS A 53 13.44 -19.61 -8.28
N LEU A 54 14.28 -19.39 -7.29
CA LEU A 54 15.15 -18.21 -7.21
C LEU A 54 16.48 -18.56 -6.55
N GLU A 55 17.56 -18.53 -7.33
CA GLU A 55 18.93 -18.84 -6.87
C GLU A 55 19.73 -17.54 -6.71
N LEU A 56 19.49 -16.83 -5.62
CA LEU A 56 20.20 -15.60 -5.26
C LEU A 56 20.58 -15.63 -3.78
N ASP A 57 21.64 -14.90 -3.45
CA ASP A 57 22.00 -14.55 -2.08
C ASP A 57 21.55 -13.13 -1.78
N PHE A 58 21.27 -12.84 -0.52
CA PHE A 58 20.98 -11.47 -0.09
C PHE A 58 22.26 -10.63 -0.19
N ALA A 59 22.21 -9.53 -0.95
CA ALA A 59 23.24 -8.52 -1.02
C ALA A 59 23.08 -7.44 0.06
N ALA A 60 24.11 -6.62 0.24
CA ALA A 60 24.02 -5.40 1.05
C ALA A 60 23.02 -4.40 0.44
N PRO A 61 22.33 -3.58 1.26
CA PRO A 61 21.32 -2.62 0.78
C PRO A 61 21.87 -1.51 -0.13
N ASP A 62 23.16 -1.24 -0.08
CA ASP A 62 23.89 -0.22 -0.83
C ASP A 62 24.73 -0.78 -2.00
N THR A 63 24.45 -2.04 -2.39
CA THR A 63 25.18 -2.68 -3.50
C THR A 63 24.99 -1.92 -4.81
N GLU A 64 26.09 -1.72 -5.54
CA GLU A 64 26.08 -1.09 -6.87
C GLU A 64 25.29 -1.90 -7.92
N ALA A 65 25.06 -3.19 -7.67
CA ALA A 65 24.25 -4.04 -8.54
C ALA A 65 22.82 -3.52 -8.74
N LEU A 66 22.31 -2.72 -7.81
CA LEU A 66 21.01 -2.06 -7.93
C LEU A 66 20.94 -1.05 -9.08
N TYR A 67 22.06 -0.42 -9.44
CA TYR A 67 22.14 0.53 -10.56
C TYR A 67 22.03 -0.13 -11.95
N ALA A 68 22.15 -1.45 -12.01
CA ALA A 68 21.96 -2.22 -13.24
C ALA A 68 20.51 -2.75 -13.42
N CYS A 69 19.63 -2.46 -12.46
CA CYS A 69 18.22 -2.81 -12.55
C CYS A 69 17.44 -1.76 -13.37
N ASP A 70 16.35 -2.20 -14.02
CA ASP A 70 15.39 -1.31 -14.67
C ASP A 70 14.42 -0.71 -13.64
N VAL A 71 14.09 -1.50 -12.62
CA VAL A 71 13.15 -1.13 -11.55
C VAL A 71 13.65 -1.65 -10.21
N VAL A 72 13.57 -0.82 -9.17
CA VAL A 72 13.87 -1.19 -7.79
C VAL A 72 12.65 -0.97 -6.89
N PHE A 73 12.26 -2.02 -6.17
CA PHE A 73 11.23 -1.96 -5.13
C PHE A 73 11.86 -1.70 -3.77
N TYR A 74 11.29 -0.76 -3.03
CA TYR A 74 11.61 -0.55 -1.61
C TYR A 74 10.56 -1.20 -0.72
N ALA A 75 10.93 -2.29 -0.06
CA ALA A 75 10.12 -2.98 0.96
C ALA A 75 10.69 -2.72 2.37
N THR A 76 11.04 -1.47 2.64
CA THR A 76 11.75 -1.01 3.85
C THR A 76 10.82 -0.28 4.81
N PRO A 77 11.20 -0.12 6.09
CA PRO A 77 10.57 0.85 6.96
C PRO A 77 10.65 2.27 6.38
N HIS A 78 9.73 3.15 6.82
CA HIS A 78 9.79 4.58 6.50
C HIS A 78 11.12 5.21 6.96
N GLY A 79 11.55 6.28 6.28
CA GLY A 79 12.81 6.95 6.54
C GLY A 79 14.04 6.31 5.90
N VAL A 80 13.87 5.25 5.11
CA VAL A 80 14.99 4.56 4.43
C VAL A 80 15.05 4.94 2.95
N ALA A 81 13.94 4.86 2.24
CA ALA A 81 13.88 5.11 0.80
C ALA A 81 14.32 6.53 0.45
N MET A 82 13.87 7.54 1.18
CA MET A 82 14.21 8.94 0.95
C MET A 82 15.72 9.25 0.99
N ASN A 83 16.55 8.38 1.59
CA ASN A 83 17.99 8.58 1.67
C ASN A 83 18.77 7.99 0.48
N SER A 84 18.20 7.05 -0.26
CA SER A 84 18.91 6.34 -1.35
C SER A 84 18.20 6.40 -2.70
N VAL A 85 16.91 6.71 -2.75
CA VAL A 85 16.14 6.89 -4.00
C VAL A 85 16.79 7.91 -4.95
N PRO A 86 17.28 9.09 -4.50
CA PRO A 86 17.89 10.05 -5.41
C PRO A 86 19.01 9.44 -6.26
N ALA A 87 19.89 8.63 -5.66
CA ALA A 87 21.01 8.01 -6.37
C ALA A 87 20.58 6.98 -7.43
N LEU A 88 19.47 6.28 -7.23
CA LEU A 88 18.88 5.36 -8.21
C LEU A 88 18.27 6.12 -9.39
N LEU A 89 17.49 7.17 -9.11
CA LEU A 89 16.88 8.00 -10.14
C LEU A 89 17.95 8.69 -11.01
N ASP A 90 19.04 9.18 -10.43
CA ASP A 90 20.18 9.77 -11.15
C ASP A 90 20.84 8.78 -12.11
N LYS A 91 20.71 7.48 -11.87
CA LYS A 91 21.17 6.39 -12.75
C LYS A 91 20.10 5.92 -13.75
N GLY A 92 18.94 6.55 -13.76
CA GLY A 92 17.83 6.17 -14.63
C GLY A 92 17.06 4.94 -14.19
N VAL A 93 17.27 4.47 -12.96
CA VAL A 93 16.52 3.34 -12.38
C VAL A 93 15.17 3.82 -11.89
N ARG A 94 14.10 3.20 -12.31
CA ARG A 94 12.74 3.47 -11.79
C ARG A 94 12.58 2.90 -10.38
N VAL A 95 11.85 3.62 -9.54
CA VAL A 95 11.63 3.23 -8.14
C VAL A 95 10.15 3.05 -7.84
N ILE A 96 9.82 1.94 -7.20
CA ILE A 96 8.51 1.67 -6.62
C ILE A 96 8.69 1.55 -5.11
N ASP A 97 8.28 2.60 -4.39
CA ASP A 97 8.44 2.66 -2.94
C ASP A 97 7.18 2.20 -2.21
N LEU A 98 7.28 1.10 -1.46
CA LEU A 98 6.22 0.59 -0.60
C LEU A 98 6.31 1.15 0.82
N SER A 99 7.34 1.96 1.12
CA SER A 99 7.40 2.71 2.37
C SER A 99 6.44 3.91 2.36
N ALA A 100 6.49 4.73 3.38
CA ALA A 100 5.63 5.91 3.46
C ALA A 100 6.33 7.22 3.05
N ASP A 101 7.56 7.13 2.54
CA ASP A 101 8.43 8.32 2.43
C ASP A 101 7.91 9.34 1.40
N PHE A 102 7.21 8.89 0.35
CA PHE A 102 6.79 9.75 -0.75
C PHE A 102 5.27 9.88 -0.95
N ARG A 103 4.46 9.35 -0.02
CA ARG A 103 3.00 9.31 -0.16
C ARG A 103 2.32 10.63 0.10
N ILE A 104 2.79 11.38 1.11
CA ILE A 104 2.19 12.64 1.55
C ILE A 104 2.92 13.82 0.91
N LYS A 105 2.18 14.66 0.18
CA LYS A 105 2.73 15.82 -0.54
C LYS A 105 3.11 16.96 0.39
N ASP A 106 2.35 17.18 1.46
CA ASP A 106 2.69 18.13 2.51
C ASP A 106 3.80 17.56 3.40
N ILE A 107 5.01 18.04 3.19
CA ILE A 107 6.20 17.60 3.93
C ILE A 107 6.13 17.95 5.42
N ALA A 108 5.56 19.10 5.77
CA ALA A 108 5.41 19.46 7.18
C ALA A 108 4.46 18.50 7.89
N LEU A 109 3.38 18.10 7.21
CA LEU A 109 2.45 17.09 7.69
C LEU A 109 3.13 15.71 7.79
N TRP A 110 3.93 15.30 6.78
CA TRP A 110 4.70 14.06 6.84
C TRP A 110 5.65 14.05 8.04
N GLU A 111 6.47 15.10 8.23
CA GLU A 111 7.41 15.23 9.34
C GLU A 111 6.69 15.19 10.70
N GLN A 112 5.52 15.81 10.79
CA GLN A 112 4.70 15.78 12.00
C GLN A 112 4.27 14.35 12.36
N TRP A 113 3.83 13.55 11.39
CA TRP A 113 3.30 12.21 11.61
C TRP A 113 4.38 11.14 11.76
N TYR A 114 5.48 11.26 11.00
CA TYR A 114 6.57 10.27 11.02
C TYR A 114 7.68 10.61 12.03
N LYS A 115 7.63 11.81 12.65
CA LYS A 115 8.59 12.28 13.67
C LYS A 115 10.04 12.24 13.18
N ALA A 116 10.26 12.53 11.92
CA ALA A 116 11.54 12.55 11.24
C ALA A 116 11.63 13.74 10.28
N LYS A 117 12.84 14.17 9.94
CA LYS A 117 13.07 15.13 8.86
C LYS A 117 13.08 14.41 7.52
N HIS A 118 12.38 14.97 6.54
CA HIS A 118 12.38 14.45 5.17
C HIS A 118 13.64 14.87 4.43
N SER A 119 14.41 13.91 3.87
CA SER A 119 15.73 14.21 3.25
C SER A 119 15.64 14.69 1.80
N CYS A 120 14.52 14.45 1.10
CA CYS A 120 14.34 14.87 -0.30
C CYS A 120 12.87 15.28 -0.58
N PRO A 121 12.43 16.43 -0.04
CA PRO A 121 11.05 16.88 -0.16
C PRO A 121 10.60 17.10 -1.62
N GLU A 122 11.49 17.50 -2.50
CA GLU A 122 11.23 17.72 -3.92
C GLU A 122 10.83 16.44 -4.67
N LEU A 123 11.30 15.28 -4.19
CA LEU A 123 10.90 13.99 -4.77
C LEU A 123 9.51 13.55 -4.27
N ALA A 124 9.13 13.90 -3.05
CA ALA A 124 7.79 13.63 -2.56
C ALA A 124 6.73 14.40 -3.36
N GLU A 125 7.03 15.63 -3.79
CA GLU A 125 6.17 16.41 -4.68
C GLU A 125 6.00 15.73 -6.05
N LYS A 126 7.09 15.22 -6.64
CA LYS A 126 7.13 14.60 -7.98
C LYS A 126 6.63 13.16 -8.02
N ALA A 127 6.73 12.43 -6.91
CA ALA A 127 6.32 11.03 -6.84
C ALA A 127 4.85 10.85 -7.27
N VAL A 128 4.58 9.85 -8.10
CA VAL A 128 3.21 9.49 -8.46
C VAL A 128 2.63 8.58 -7.39
N TYR A 129 1.44 8.89 -6.90
CA TYR A 129 0.74 8.02 -5.96
C TYR A 129 0.32 6.72 -6.65
N GLY A 130 0.72 5.60 -6.09
CA GLY A 130 0.70 4.29 -6.73
C GLY A 130 -0.61 3.53 -6.56
N LEU A 131 -1.77 4.17 -6.77
CA LEU A 131 -3.08 3.54 -6.86
C LEU A 131 -3.50 3.45 -8.33
N PRO A 132 -3.31 2.28 -9.00
CA PRO A 132 -3.55 2.16 -10.45
C PRO A 132 -4.97 2.46 -10.87
N GLU A 133 -5.94 2.21 -10.02
CA GLU A 133 -7.36 2.46 -10.26
C GLU A 133 -7.69 3.96 -10.41
N VAL A 134 -6.76 4.84 -10.00
CA VAL A 134 -6.88 6.30 -10.10
C VAL A 134 -5.82 6.88 -11.03
N TYR A 135 -4.57 6.45 -10.88
CA TYR A 135 -3.39 7.12 -11.46
C TYR A 135 -2.67 6.28 -12.53
N ARG A 136 -3.31 5.29 -13.14
CA ARG A 136 -2.70 4.34 -14.11
C ARG A 136 -1.85 5.01 -15.18
N SER A 137 -2.37 6.04 -15.85
CA SER A 137 -1.66 6.75 -16.91
C SER A 137 -0.41 7.48 -16.43
N LEU A 138 -0.46 8.04 -15.22
CA LEU A 138 0.68 8.71 -14.60
C LEU A 138 1.72 7.70 -14.13
N ILE A 139 1.29 6.58 -13.54
CA ILE A 139 2.18 5.51 -13.06
C ILE A 139 3.00 4.92 -14.23
N ALA A 140 2.39 4.76 -15.40
CA ALA A 140 3.08 4.20 -16.58
C ALA A 140 4.32 5.01 -17.00
N GLY A 141 4.30 6.35 -16.79
CA GLY A 141 5.40 7.25 -17.12
C GLY A 141 6.30 7.63 -15.92
N ALA A 142 5.96 7.18 -14.71
CA ALA A 142 6.63 7.63 -13.51
C ALA A 142 8.05 7.06 -13.34
N GLU A 143 8.96 7.88 -12.85
CA GLU A 143 10.28 7.44 -12.37
C GLU A 143 10.22 6.99 -10.91
N LEU A 144 9.34 7.60 -10.11
CA LEU A 144 9.11 7.29 -8.71
C LEU A 144 7.62 7.09 -8.44
N VAL A 145 7.26 5.89 -7.99
CA VAL A 145 5.90 5.53 -7.58
C VAL A 145 5.85 5.31 -6.08
N ALA A 146 4.98 6.06 -5.39
CA ALA A 146 4.73 5.92 -3.95
C ALA A 146 3.50 5.03 -3.72
N VAL A 147 3.71 3.76 -3.41
CA VAL A 147 2.63 2.77 -3.22
C VAL A 147 1.81 3.10 -1.97
N PRO A 148 0.48 3.13 -2.05
CA PRO A 148 -0.41 3.41 -0.92
C PRO A 148 -0.18 2.50 0.30
N GLY A 149 -0.52 3.02 1.48
CA GLY A 149 -0.69 2.18 2.65
C GLY A 149 -1.90 1.25 2.49
N CYS A 150 -1.93 0.15 3.28
CA CYS A 150 -2.98 -0.85 3.17
C CYS A 150 -4.38 -0.31 3.51
N TYR A 151 -4.52 0.46 4.59
CA TYR A 151 -5.78 1.13 4.92
C TYR A 151 -6.16 2.22 3.91
N PRO A 152 -5.23 3.10 3.47
CA PRO A 152 -5.52 4.04 2.39
C PRO A 152 -6.08 3.38 1.14
N THR A 153 -5.49 2.28 0.68
CA THR A 153 -6.00 1.54 -0.48
C THR A 153 -7.45 1.08 -0.27
N ALA A 154 -7.74 0.40 0.84
CA ALA A 154 -9.06 -0.14 1.11
C ALA A 154 -10.13 0.96 1.26
N ILE A 155 -9.79 2.06 1.95
CA ILE A 155 -10.73 3.13 2.26
C ILE A 155 -11.00 4.03 1.05
N GLN A 156 -9.95 4.35 0.29
CA GLN A 156 -10.09 5.15 -0.93
C GLN A 156 -10.96 4.43 -1.96
N LEU A 157 -10.67 3.17 -2.27
CA LEU A 157 -11.46 2.41 -3.24
C LEU A 157 -12.96 2.32 -2.84
N GLY A 158 -13.26 2.33 -1.55
CA GLY A 158 -14.65 2.33 -1.10
C GLY A 158 -15.35 3.68 -1.16
N PHE A 159 -14.65 4.81 -0.94
CA PHE A 159 -15.27 6.13 -0.93
C PHE A 159 -15.22 6.87 -2.28
N LEU A 160 -14.21 6.60 -3.11
CA LEU A 160 -13.97 7.32 -4.37
C LEU A 160 -15.21 7.40 -5.26
N PRO A 161 -15.94 6.31 -5.57
CA PRO A 161 -17.09 6.39 -6.48
C PRO A 161 -18.17 7.37 -6.01
N LEU A 162 -18.36 7.46 -4.70
CA LEU A 162 -19.38 8.33 -4.11
C LEU A 162 -18.94 9.80 -4.03
N LEU A 163 -17.66 10.03 -3.75
CA LEU A 163 -17.08 11.38 -3.67
C LEU A 163 -16.96 12.01 -5.06
N GLU A 164 -16.45 11.25 -6.05
CA GLU A 164 -16.33 11.69 -7.45
C GLU A 164 -17.68 12.11 -8.04
N GLN A 165 -18.78 11.50 -7.59
CA GLN A 165 -20.15 11.88 -7.98
C GLN A 165 -20.76 12.99 -7.13
N GLY A 166 -20.10 13.41 -6.06
CA GLY A 166 -20.62 14.41 -5.14
C GLY A 166 -21.88 14.00 -4.38
N PHE A 167 -22.10 12.69 -4.17
CA PHE A 167 -23.36 12.17 -3.59
C PHE A 167 -23.40 12.16 -2.08
N VAL A 168 -22.25 12.21 -1.43
CA VAL A 168 -22.12 12.08 0.01
C VAL A 168 -21.70 13.36 0.68
N VAL A 169 -21.99 13.47 1.97
CA VAL A 169 -21.56 14.57 2.83
C VAL A 169 -20.10 14.33 3.21
N ALA A 170 -19.19 15.00 2.52
CA ALA A 170 -17.74 14.73 2.58
C ALA A 170 -17.12 14.99 3.97
N ASP A 171 -17.72 15.86 4.79
CA ASP A 171 -17.23 16.19 6.13
C ASP A 171 -17.70 15.23 7.24
N ARG A 172 -18.35 14.09 6.89
CA ARG A 172 -18.94 13.13 7.83
C ARG A 172 -18.63 11.66 7.48
N LEU A 173 -17.48 11.41 6.88
CA LEU A 173 -17.07 10.05 6.53
C LEU A 173 -16.55 9.29 7.76
N ILE A 174 -16.89 8.00 7.86
CA ILE A 174 -16.38 7.12 8.91
C ILE A 174 -15.82 5.86 8.26
N ALA A 175 -14.59 5.50 8.63
CA ALA A 175 -13.95 4.25 8.24
C ALA A 175 -13.60 3.46 9.50
N ASP A 176 -14.29 2.35 9.69
CA ASP A 176 -14.08 1.39 10.78
C ASP A 176 -13.45 0.13 10.18
N ALA A 177 -12.13 -0.04 10.33
CA ALA A 177 -11.35 -1.02 9.59
C ALA A 177 -10.69 -2.05 10.50
N LYS A 178 -10.79 -3.33 10.13
CA LYS A 178 -10.22 -4.48 10.83
C LYS A 178 -9.10 -5.09 9.98
N SER A 179 -7.87 -5.08 10.49
CA SER A 179 -6.68 -5.60 9.80
C SER A 179 -6.20 -6.89 10.43
N GLY A 180 -5.72 -7.80 9.60
CA GLY A 180 -4.95 -8.93 10.05
C GLY A 180 -3.58 -8.52 10.63
N VAL A 181 -3.04 -9.34 11.52
CA VAL A 181 -1.80 -9.08 12.27
C VAL A 181 -0.56 -8.92 11.40
N SER A 182 -0.51 -9.54 10.22
CA SER A 182 0.64 -9.39 9.31
C SER A 182 0.86 -7.96 8.82
N GLY A 183 -0.18 -7.09 8.90
CA GLY A 183 -0.09 -5.68 8.60
C GLY A 183 0.89 -4.90 9.50
N ALA A 184 1.15 -5.40 10.70
CA ALA A 184 2.14 -4.84 11.63
C ALA A 184 3.60 -5.17 11.25
N GLY A 185 3.83 -6.03 10.26
CA GLY A 185 5.14 -6.46 9.81
C GLY A 185 5.64 -7.72 10.54
N ARG A 186 6.87 -8.13 10.19
CA ARG A 186 7.47 -9.39 10.67
C ARG A 186 8.18 -9.30 12.02
N LYS A 187 8.36 -8.10 12.55
CA LYS A 187 9.04 -7.90 13.82
C LYS A 187 8.23 -8.55 14.96
N ALA A 188 8.88 -9.35 15.78
CA ALA A 188 8.26 -9.91 16.98
C ALA A 188 7.98 -8.80 18.00
N VAL A 189 6.71 -8.56 18.28
CA VAL A 189 6.19 -7.60 19.24
C VAL A 189 5.16 -8.33 20.09
N GLU A 190 5.18 -8.13 21.39
CA GLU A 190 4.33 -8.85 22.35
C GLU A 190 2.85 -8.80 21.95
N ASP A 191 2.32 -7.62 21.66
CA ASP A 191 0.91 -7.40 21.24
C ASP A 191 0.47 -8.23 19.99
N TYR A 192 1.42 -8.76 19.22
CA TYR A 192 1.18 -9.49 17.96
C TYR A 192 1.63 -10.96 18.03
N LEU A 193 2.03 -11.43 19.21
CA LEU A 193 2.28 -12.86 19.43
C LEU A 193 0.97 -13.65 19.30
N PHE A 194 1.09 -14.91 18.89
CA PHE A 194 -0.09 -15.75 18.64
C PHE A 194 -1.05 -15.83 19.80
N CYS A 195 -0.54 -15.96 21.03
CA CYS A 195 -1.36 -16.06 22.24
C CYS A 195 -2.00 -14.72 22.66
N GLU A 196 -1.45 -13.59 22.20
CA GLU A 196 -1.96 -12.25 22.54
C GLU A 196 -2.95 -11.71 21.50
N ALA A 197 -2.70 -12.03 20.24
CA ALA A 197 -3.50 -11.53 19.12
C ALA A 197 -4.68 -12.47 18.75
N ASN A 198 -4.58 -13.77 19.07
CA ASN A 198 -5.60 -14.74 18.74
C ASN A 198 -6.85 -14.54 19.61
N GLU A 199 -8.04 -14.78 19.03
CA GLU A 199 -9.35 -14.65 19.69
C GLU A 199 -9.65 -13.26 20.28
N SER A 200 -8.93 -12.21 19.84
CA SER A 200 -9.05 -10.84 20.32
C SER A 200 -9.21 -9.85 19.18
N ILE A 201 -10.11 -8.87 19.36
CA ILE A 201 -10.22 -7.70 18.47
C ILE A 201 -9.90 -6.46 19.28
N LYS A 202 -8.95 -5.64 18.79
CA LYS A 202 -8.40 -4.51 19.54
C LYS A 202 -8.35 -3.27 18.65
N ALA A 203 -9.05 -2.20 19.04
CA ALA A 203 -8.86 -0.89 18.41
C ALA A 203 -7.47 -0.34 18.78
N TYR A 204 -6.81 0.32 17.83
CA TYR A 204 -5.52 0.95 18.07
C TYR A 204 -5.40 2.26 17.28
N GLY A 205 -4.46 3.13 17.66
CA GLY A 205 -4.23 4.39 16.94
C GLY A 205 -5.47 5.30 16.88
N VAL A 206 -6.40 5.20 17.83
CA VAL A 206 -7.66 5.96 17.85
C VAL A 206 -7.43 7.46 17.97
N THR A 207 -6.40 7.87 18.70
CA THR A 207 -6.00 9.28 18.83
C THR A 207 -5.23 9.82 17.63
N GLY A 208 -4.86 8.97 16.69
CA GLY A 208 -4.14 9.30 15.46
C GLY A 208 -3.39 8.09 14.89
N HIS A 209 -3.59 7.86 13.61
CA HIS A 209 -2.91 6.82 12.84
C HIS A 209 -2.21 7.43 11.63
N ARG A 210 -0.99 7.01 11.33
CA ARG A 210 -0.15 7.57 10.23
C ARG A 210 -0.78 7.50 8.84
N HIS A 211 -1.74 6.59 8.62
CA HIS A 211 -2.49 6.52 7.36
C HIS A 211 -3.61 7.56 7.26
N HIS A 212 -4.04 8.18 8.37
CA HIS A 212 -5.14 9.16 8.33
C HIS A 212 -4.85 10.35 7.40
N PRO A 213 -3.71 11.07 7.49
CA PRO A 213 -3.42 12.17 6.59
C PRO A 213 -3.28 11.74 5.13
N GLU A 214 -2.74 10.56 4.85
CA GLU A 214 -2.65 9.97 3.51
C GLU A 214 -4.05 9.74 2.92
N ILE A 215 -4.98 9.17 3.70
CA ILE A 215 -6.36 8.95 3.25
C ILE A 215 -7.05 10.27 2.96
N CYS A 216 -6.96 11.23 3.89
CA CYS A 216 -7.59 12.54 3.73
C CYS A 216 -7.04 13.31 2.52
N GLN A 217 -5.73 13.25 2.27
CA GLN A 217 -5.11 13.85 1.09
C GLN A 217 -5.77 13.36 -0.20
N GLU A 218 -5.82 12.04 -0.39
CA GLU A 218 -6.33 11.46 -1.64
C GLU A 218 -7.84 11.61 -1.80
N LEU A 219 -8.60 11.51 -0.71
CA LEU A 219 -10.04 11.76 -0.77
C LEU A 219 -10.37 13.23 -1.06
N ASN A 220 -9.54 14.18 -0.57
CA ASN A 220 -9.70 15.59 -0.92
C ASN A 220 -9.40 15.89 -2.40
N PHE A 221 -8.51 15.12 -3.05
CA PHE A 221 -8.28 15.26 -4.49
C PHE A 221 -9.48 14.76 -5.33
N ALA A 222 -10.29 13.88 -4.78
CA ALA A 222 -11.47 13.30 -5.44
C ALA A 222 -12.78 14.04 -5.09
N SER A 223 -12.73 15.07 -4.26
CA SER A 223 -13.91 15.78 -3.76
C SER A 223 -13.78 17.28 -3.98
N ASP A 224 -14.88 17.94 -4.38
CA ASP A 224 -14.97 19.39 -4.43
C ASP A 224 -15.18 20.04 -3.04
N GLU A 225 -15.42 19.22 -2.01
CA GLU A 225 -15.67 19.65 -0.63
C GLU A 225 -14.55 19.14 0.28
N GLU A 226 -14.29 19.83 1.40
CA GLU A 226 -13.33 19.39 2.40
C GLU A 226 -13.76 18.07 3.03
N VAL A 227 -12.91 17.05 2.92
CA VAL A 227 -13.14 15.73 3.50
C VAL A 227 -12.73 15.71 4.98
N LYS A 228 -13.67 15.30 5.85
CA LYS A 228 -13.38 14.97 7.25
C LYS A 228 -13.69 13.52 7.51
N LEU A 229 -12.69 12.79 7.98
CA LEU A 229 -12.75 11.36 8.18
C LEU A 229 -12.54 11.00 9.64
N THR A 230 -13.48 10.25 10.21
CA THR A 230 -13.23 9.47 11.43
C THR A 230 -12.69 8.11 11.04
N PHE A 231 -11.44 7.82 11.39
CA PHE A 231 -10.78 6.56 11.05
C PHE A 231 -10.41 5.79 12.32
N ILE A 232 -10.99 4.60 12.47
CA ILE A 232 -10.74 3.70 13.62
C ILE A 232 -10.19 2.36 13.10
N PRO A 233 -8.87 2.16 13.15
CA PRO A 233 -8.27 0.87 12.83
C PRO A 233 -8.37 -0.11 13.99
N HIS A 234 -8.53 -1.39 13.66
CA HIS A 234 -8.50 -2.51 14.60
C HIS A 234 -7.53 -3.58 14.12
N ILE A 235 -6.96 -4.31 15.06
CA ILE A 235 -6.33 -5.61 14.81
C ILE A 235 -7.38 -6.68 15.09
N ALA A 236 -7.54 -7.60 14.15
CA ALA A 236 -8.43 -8.76 14.25
C ALA A 236 -7.61 -10.07 14.25
N PRO A 237 -8.15 -11.17 14.83
CA PRO A 237 -7.43 -12.44 14.94
C PRO A 237 -7.42 -13.21 13.61
N MET A 238 -6.91 -12.57 12.59
CA MET A 238 -6.68 -13.13 11.26
C MET A 238 -5.26 -12.79 10.79
N ILE A 239 -4.71 -13.58 9.89
CA ILE A 239 -3.32 -13.38 9.44
C ILE A 239 -3.25 -12.21 8.47
N ARG A 240 -4.10 -12.14 7.45
CA ARG A 240 -4.02 -11.19 6.33
C ARG A 240 -5.39 -10.59 6.01
N GLY A 241 -5.35 -9.47 5.27
CA GLY A 241 -6.51 -8.79 4.76
C GLY A 241 -6.97 -7.64 5.64
N ILE A 242 -7.87 -6.82 5.09
CA ILE A 242 -8.54 -5.72 5.78
C ILE A 242 -10.03 -5.80 5.45
N LEU A 243 -10.87 -5.86 6.48
CA LEU A 243 -12.30 -5.60 6.35
C LEU A 243 -12.53 -4.14 6.76
N ALA A 244 -12.86 -3.28 5.81
CA ALA A 244 -13.23 -1.89 6.08
C ALA A 244 -14.75 -1.71 5.95
N THR A 245 -15.40 -1.30 7.04
CA THR A 245 -16.80 -0.87 7.02
C THR A 245 -16.81 0.66 6.89
N LEU A 246 -17.38 1.15 5.81
CA LEU A 246 -17.34 2.55 5.44
C LEU A 246 -18.75 3.15 5.53
N TYR A 247 -18.88 4.30 6.18
CA TYR A 247 -20.15 5.01 6.32
C TYR A 247 -20.01 6.38 5.69
N ALA A 248 -20.91 6.67 4.75
CA ALA A 248 -20.98 7.95 4.04
C ALA A 248 -22.44 8.41 3.99
N PRO A 249 -22.83 9.44 4.74
CA PRO A 249 -24.19 9.97 4.65
C PRO A 249 -24.48 10.55 3.27
N VAL A 250 -25.57 10.13 2.65
CA VAL A 250 -26.04 10.70 1.37
C VAL A 250 -26.53 12.14 1.60
N LYS A 251 -26.29 13.03 0.65
CA LYS A 251 -26.81 14.40 0.71
C LYS A 251 -28.34 14.40 0.74
N PRO A 252 -28.97 15.22 1.59
CA PRO A 252 -30.43 15.14 1.86
C PRO A 252 -31.30 15.35 0.64
N ASP A 253 -30.85 16.14 -0.33
CA ASP A 253 -31.62 16.50 -1.52
C ASP A 253 -31.54 15.45 -2.65
N LEU A 254 -30.76 14.41 -2.46
CA LEU A 254 -30.56 13.36 -3.45
C LEU A 254 -31.48 12.17 -3.19
N LYS A 255 -32.17 11.75 -4.24
CA LYS A 255 -32.98 10.51 -4.24
C LYS A 255 -32.17 9.43 -4.96
N ILE A 256 -31.40 8.67 -4.19
CA ILE A 256 -30.54 7.60 -4.72
C ILE A 256 -31.15 6.26 -4.31
N THR A 257 -31.27 5.33 -5.27
CA THR A 257 -31.66 3.94 -4.99
C THR A 257 -30.44 3.05 -4.79
N ILE A 258 -30.66 1.86 -4.24
CA ILE A 258 -29.59 0.84 -4.08
C ILE A 258 -29.03 0.44 -5.45
N GLU A 259 -29.90 0.28 -6.44
CA GLU A 259 -29.51 -0.10 -7.80
C GLU A 259 -28.63 0.98 -8.45
N HIS A 260 -28.95 2.25 -8.21
CA HIS A 260 -28.13 3.35 -8.70
C HIS A 260 -26.76 3.39 -8.00
N LEU A 261 -26.71 3.17 -6.67
CA LEU A 261 -25.44 3.05 -5.96
C LEU A 261 -24.60 1.88 -6.50
N GLN A 262 -25.22 0.72 -6.73
CA GLN A 262 -24.57 -0.44 -7.30
C GLN A 262 -23.94 -0.12 -8.66
N SER A 263 -24.71 0.51 -9.58
CA SER A 263 -24.22 0.86 -10.92
C SER A 263 -23.02 1.82 -10.89
N ILE A 264 -22.99 2.77 -9.95
CA ILE A 264 -21.88 3.71 -9.80
C ILE A 264 -20.57 2.97 -9.50
N PHE A 265 -20.59 2.00 -8.58
CA PHE A 265 -19.41 1.20 -8.27
C PHE A 265 -19.01 0.30 -9.44
N GLU A 266 -19.97 -0.35 -10.09
CA GLU A 266 -19.72 -1.20 -11.25
C GLU A 266 -19.11 -0.42 -12.42
N GLU A 267 -19.67 0.75 -12.76
CA GLU A 267 -19.17 1.62 -13.80
C GLU A 267 -17.77 2.17 -13.49
N ARG A 268 -17.54 2.58 -12.23
CA ARG A 268 -16.26 3.13 -11.81
C ARG A 268 -15.12 2.13 -11.88
N TYR A 269 -15.40 0.87 -11.58
CA TYR A 269 -14.38 -0.18 -11.52
C TYR A 269 -14.41 -1.16 -12.68
N VAL A 270 -15.20 -0.89 -13.73
CA VAL A 270 -15.16 -1.72 -14.94
C VAL A 270 -13.75 -1.76 -15.53
N GLY A 271 -13.24 -2.97 -15.76
CA GLY A 271 -11.88 -3.17 -16.31
C GLY A 271 -10.74 -3.07 -15.29
N GLU A 272 -11.02 -2.88 -14.00
CA GLU A 272 -10.02 -2.91 -12.94
C GLU A 272 -9.82 -4.35 -12.44
N PRO A 273 -8.69 -5.02 -12.79
CA PRO A 273 -8.53 -6.46 -12.57
C PRO A 273 -8.41 -6.87 -11.10
N PHE A 274 -8.17 -5.92 -10.20
CA PHE A 274 -8.00 -6.16 -8.77
C PHE A 274 -9.14 -5.60 -7.91
N VAL A 275 -10.21 -5.09 -8.56
CA VAL A 275 -11.41 -4.63 -7.87
C VAL A 275 -12.60 -5.42 -8.36
N GLU A 276 -13.26 -6.12 -7.46
CA GLU A 276 -14.51 -6.82 -7.72
C GLU A 276 -15.64 -6.11 -6.98
N VAL A 277 -16.64 -5.66 -7.74
CA VAL A 277 -17.86 -5.08 -7.18
C VAL A 277 -18.90 -6.19 -7.04
N LEU A 278 -19.16 -6.61 -5.82
CA LEU A 278 -20.11 -7.67 -5.53
C LEU A 278 -21.55 -7.12 -5.56
N PRO A 279 -22.55 -7.97 -5.90
CA PRO A 279 -23.96 -7.58 -5.83
C PRO A 279 -24.34 -7.07 -4.44
N CYS A 280 -25.14 -6.00 -4.39
CA CYS A 280 -25.62 -5.46 -3.13
C CYS A 280 -26.32 -6.54 -2.30
N LEU A 281 -26.13 -6.50 -0.99
CA LEU A 281 -26.63 -7.48 -0.02
C LEU A 281 -26.02 -8.89 -0.12
N LEU A 282 -24.90 -9.05 -0.82
CA LEU A 282 -24.11 -10.26 -0.71
C LEU A 282 -23.34 -10.24 0.62
N TYR A 283 -23.69 -11.11 1.55
CA TYR A 283 -23.10 -11.15 2.89
C TYR A 283 -21.82 -11.99 2.97
N THR A 284 -21.58 -12.85 1.99
CA THR A 284 -20.41 -13.70 1.92
C THR A 284 -19.77 -13.57 0.54
N SER A 285 -18.46 -13.41 0.50
CA SER A 285 -17.69 -13.49 -0.71
C SER A 285 -16.66 -14.60 -0.60
N PRO A 286 -16.21 -15.21 -1.72
CA PRO A 286 -15.06 -16.09 -1.68
C PRO A 286 -13.86 -15.36 -1.08
N SER A 287 -13.16 -16.04 -0.18
CA SER A 287 -11.90 -15.52 0.32
C SER A 287 -10.87 -15.51 -0.82
N PRO A 288 -10.02 -14.49 -0.98
CA PRO A 288 -8.91 -14.53 -1.93
C PRO A 288 -7.92 -15.67 -1.69
N ARG A 289 -8.12 -16.44 -0.63
CA ARG A 289 -7.33 -17.63 -0.25
C ARG A 289 -7.96 -18.94 -0.69
N ASP A 290 -9.23 -18.90 -1.07
CA ASP A 290 -9.95 -20.04 -1.59
C ASP A 290 -9.78 -20.09 -3.12
#